data_e4de60fe54fe8be94a0755475ef4a9f6
#
_entry.id   e4de60fe54fe8be94a0755475ef4a9f6
#
_cell.length_a   1.000
_cell.length_b   1.000
_cell.length_c   1.000
_cell.angle_alpha   90.00
_cell.angle_beta   90.00
_cell.angle_gamma   90.00
#
_symmetry.space_group_name_H-M   'P 1'
#
loop_
_entity.id
_entity.type
_entity.pdbx_description
1 polymer ?
#
loop_
_entity_poly.entity_id
_entity_poly.type
_entity_poly.pdbx_seq_one_letter_code
_entity_poly.pdbx_strand_id
1 'polypeptide(L)'
;MAGFEIIEIPSLEDGRIDIEALKAVVDDTVALMMVTNPNTLGLFENDISDASDIIHSVGGQMYYDGANFNAILGRTSPGLMGFDAVHFNLHKTFSQPHGGGGPGSGPIGVKGHLAEFLPGPIVKKRPIVGDEAKFAVDEMWYGWYQPANSIGKVQQWHGNSGAVIRCWAYYRRYGYGLKDMSEHAVLNANYLRHALHREAKNAGVEDMFVDGANTHVAKHEFTLSLQPAKEKYGISAMDVAKGLLDQGYMAPTVYFPLVVPECMMFEPTETESRDTLDQFAKDFIKVLQQDAETLHEAPITTPVRRVDEVYAARNLCLRHPFDDE
;
A
#
# COMPACT_ATOMS: atom_id res chain seq x y z
N MET A 1 -2.71 -3.29 -20.80
CA MET A 1 -1.43 -3.26 -21.53
C MET A 1 -1.03 -4.65 -22.04
N ALA A 2 -1.17 -5.70 -21.25
CA ALA A 2 -0.80 -7.05 -21.65
C ALA A 2 -1.80 -7.76 -22.60
N GLY A 3 -2.97 -7.16 -22.85
CA GLY A 3 -3.98 -7.70 -23.77
C GLY A 3 -4.89 -8.77 -23.15
N PHE A 4 -4.87 -8.92 -21.84
CA PHE A 4 -5.79 -9.80 -21.13
C PHE A 4 -7.12 -9.09 -20.82
N GLU A 5 -8.18 -9.86 -20.77
CA GLU A 5 -9.46 -9.48 -20.19
C GLU A 5 -9.36 -9.52 -18.66
N ILE A 6 -10.03 -8.57 -17.98
CA ILE A 6 -10.05 -8.49 -16.53
C ILE A 6 -11.43 -8.93 -16.04
N ILE A 7 -11.44 -9.90 -15.12
CA ILE A 7 -12.64 -10.33 -14.40
C ILE A 7 -12.46 -9.91 -12.95
N GLU A 8 -13.34 -9.03 -12.46
CA GLU A 8 -13.34 -8.62 -11.06
C GLU A 8 -14.14 -9.64 -10.23
N ILE A 9 -13.52 -10.15 -9.17
CA ILE A 9 -14.19 -11.02 -8.21
C ILE A 9 -14.80 -10.14 -7.12
N PRO A 10 -16.10 -10.28 -6.83
CA PRO A 10 -16.75 -9.51 -5.78
C PRO A 10 -16.14 -9.85 -4.40
N SER A 11 -16.24 -8.89 -3.50
CA SER A 11 -15.92 -9.10 -2.09
C SER A 11 -17.16 -9.57 -1.33
N LEU A 12 -16.93 -10.36 -0.29
CA LEU A 12 -17.94 -10.67 0.72
C LEU A 12 -18.34 -9.41 1.50
N GLU A 13 -19.42 -9.47 2.27
CA GLU A 13 -19.88 -8.34 3.12
C GLU A 13 -18.82 -7.89 4.13
N ASP A 14 -17.92 -8.78 4.55
CA ASP A 14 -16.81 -8.47 5.42
C ASP A 14 -15.59 -7.88 4.69
N GLY A 15 -15.64 -7.77 3.36
CA GLY A 15 -14.59 -7.18 2.53
C GLY A 15 -13.49 -8.14 2.09
N ARG A 16 -13.61 -9.45 2.33
CA ARG A 16 -12.67 -10.48 1.84
C ARG A 16 -13.10 -11.05 0.49
N ILE A 17 -12.20 -11.80 -0.15
CA ILE A 17 -12.46 -12.44 -1.44
C ILE A 17 -13.62 -13.46 -1.32
N ASP A 18 -14.58 -13.38 -2.25
CA ASP A 18 -15.61 -14.41 -2.39
C ASP A 18 -15.04 -15.61 -3.17
N ILE A 19 -14.69 -16.67 -2.44
CA ILE A 19 -14.12 -17.90 -3.00
C ILE A 19 -15.11 -18.64 -3.90
N GLU A 20 -16.41 -18.58 -3.62
CA GLU A 20 -17.42 -19.24 -4.46
C GLU A 20 -17.59 -18.48 -5.78
N ALA A 21 -17.58 -17.14 -5.74
CA ALA A 21 -17.55 -16.33 -6.95
C ALA A 21 -16.28 -16.57 -7.78
N LEU A 22 -15.13 -16.73 -7.14
CA LEU A 22 -13.88 -17.10 -7.80
C LEU A 22 -14.01 -18.44 -8.53
N LYS A 23 -14.48 -19.48 -7.85
CA LYS A 23 -14.70 -20.82 -8.45
C LYS A 23 -15.63 -20.79 -9.66
N ALA A 24 -16.63 -19.91 -9.64
CA ALA A 24 -17.62 -19.82 -10.71
C ALA A 24 -17.07 -19.27 -12.03
N VAL A 25 -15.94 -18.55 -12.01
CA VAL A 25 -15.37 -17.88 -13.19
C VAL A 25 -14.03 -18.46 -13.63
N VAL A 26 -13.39 -19.31 -12.81
CA VAL A 26 -12.08 -19.88 -13.12
C VAL A 26 -12.22 -21.05 -14.10
N ASP A 27 -11.50 -20.94 -15.21
CA ASP A 27 -11.36 -21.97 -16.23
C ASP A 27 -9.92 -22.02 -16.78
N ASP A 28 -9.66 -22.84 -17.79
CA ASP A 28 -8.35 -23.05 -18.39
C ASP A 28 -7.83 -21.85 -19.21
N THR A 29 -8.61 -20.79 -19.34
CA THR A 29 -8.17 -19.52 -19.98
C THR A 29 -7.60 -18.52 -18.99
N VAL A 30 -7.70 -18.77 -17.68
CA VAL A 30 -7.19 -17.86 -16.64
C VAL A 30 -5.66 -17.88 -16.63
N ALA A 31 -5.08 -16.71 -16.92
CA ALA A 31 -3.63 -16.53 -16.91
C ALA A 31 -3.09 -16.27 -15.49
N LEU A 32 -3.74 -15.39 -14.74
CA LEU A 32 -3.31 -15.06 -13.37
C LEU A 32 -4.44 -14.45 -12.54
N MET A 33 -4.27 -14.52 -11.22
CA MET A 33 -5.00 -13.71 -10.25
C MET A 33 -4.04 -12.78 -9.51
N MET A 34 -4.38 -11.50 -9.43
CA MET A 34 -3.61 -10.49 -8.68
C MET A 34 -4.34 -10.11 -7.40
N VAL A 35 -3.64 -10.16 -6.27
CA VAL A 35 -4.20 -9.89 -4.94
C VAL A 35 -3.23 -9.12 -4.09
N THR A 36 -3.75 -8.17 -3.30
CA THR A 36 -3.06 -7.52 -2.19
C THR A 36 -3.47 -8.21 -0.88
N ASN A 37 -2.54 -8.74 -0.11
CA ASN A 37 -2.82 -9.37 1.18
C ASN A 37 -1.83 -8.94 2.27
N PRO A 38 -2.25 -8.25 3.37
CA PRO A 38 -3.63 -7.84 3.66
C PRO A 38 -4.23 -6.90 2.61
N ASN A 39 -5.55 -6.91 2.47
CA ASN A 39 -6.23 -5.98 1.57
C ASN A 39 -6.29 -4.56 2.17
N THR A 40 -6.73 -3.57 1.38
CA THR A 40 -6.76 -2.15 1.78
C THR A 40 -7.84 -1.79 2.80
N LEU A 41 -8.68 -2.74 3.21
CA LEU A 41 -9.54 -2.58 4.39
C LEU A 41 -8.82 -2.94 5.70
N GLY A 42 -7.55 -3.35 5.63
CA GLY A 42 -6.77 -3.85 6.75
C GLY A 42 -7.07 -5.30 7.13
N LEU A 43 -7.65 -6.08 6.22
CA LEU A 43 -8.02 -7.48 6.46
C LEU A 43 -7.03 -8.44 5.83
N PHE A 44 -6.69 -9.51 6.55
CA PHE A 44 -5.94 -10.62 5.98
C PHE A 44 -6.90 -11.57 5.26
N GLU A 45 -6.59 -11.93 4.02
CA GLU A 45 -7.32 -12.91 3.24
C GLU A 45 -7.01 -14.31 3.78
N ASN A 46 -7.87 -14.81 4.68
CA ASN A 46 -7.62 -16.07 5.36
C ASN A 46 -7.65 -17.27 4.41
N ASP A 47 -8.47 -17.18 3.36
CA ASP A 47 -8.69 -18.23 2.38
C ASP A 47 -7.77 -18.11 1.15
N ILE A 48 -6.67 -17.35 1.29
CA ILE A 48 -5.73 -17.09 0.18
C ILE A 48 -5.09 -18.38 -0.36
N SER A 49 -4.89 -19.39 0.49
CA SER A 49 -4.38 -20.69 0.06
C SER A 49 -5.37 -21.41 -0.85
N ASP A 50 -6.67 -21.38 -0.49
CA ASP A 50 -7.72 -21.98 -1.31
C ASP A 50 -7.84 -21.25 -2.66
N ALA A 51 -7.79 -19.92 -2.66
CA ALA A 51 -7.74 -19.12 -3.90
C ALA A 51 -6.54 -19.51 -4.77
N SER A 52 -5.37 -19.69 -4.17
CA SER A 52 -4.16 -20.12 -4.86
C SER A 52 -4.33 -21.53 -5.48
N ASP A 53 -4.87 -22.47 -4.74
CA ASP A 53 -5.10 -23.83 -5.23
C ASP A 53 -6.09 -23.87 -6.40
N ILE A 54 -7.14 -23.05 -6.35
CA ILE A 54 -8.11 -22.91 -7.45
C ILE A 54 -7.41 -22.41 -8.73
N ILE A 55 -6.64 -21.32 -8.63
CA ILE A 55 -5.94 -20.74 -9.78
C ILE A 55 -4.89 -21.70 -10.35
N HIS A 56 -4.10 -22.34 -9.49
CA HIS A 56 -3.10 -23.32 -9.91
C HIS A 56 -3.71 -24.58 -10.55
N SER A 57 -4.93 -24.97 -10.14
CA SER A 57 -5.60 -26.15 -10.70
C SER A 57 -5.87 -26.06 -12.21
N VAL A 58 -5.95 -24.83 -12.73
CA VAL A 58 -6.14 -24.56 -14.17
C VAL A 58 -4.85 -24.08 -14.87
N GLY A 59 -3.71 -24.07 -14.16
CA GLY A 59 -2.41 -23.63 -14.70
C GLY A 59 -2.18 -22.11 -14.64
N GLY A 60 -3.10 -21.36 -14.03
CA GLY A 60 -2.95 -19.93 -13.76
C GLY A 60 -1.86 -19.64 -12.73
N GLN A 61 -1.44 -18.38 -12.62
CA GLN A 61 -0.42 -17.93 -11.70
C GLN A 61 -1.01 -16.99 -10.64
N MET A 62 -0.37 -16.91 -9.46
CA MET A 62 -0.74 -15.99 -8.40
C MET A 62 0.26 -14.85 -8.33
N TYR A 63 -0.22 -13.61 -8.45
CA TYR A 63 0.59 -12.39 -8.36
C TYR A 63 0.26 -11.61 -7.08
N TYR A 64 1.25 -11.41 -6.25
CA TYR A 64 1.13 -10.65 -5.00
C TYR A 64 1.48 -9.18 -5.22
N ASP A 65 0.50 -8.30 -4.98
CA ASP A 65 0.78 -6.88 -4.82
C ASP A 65 1.37 -6.63 -3.43
N GLY A 66 2.65 -6.28 -3.38
CA GLY A 66 3.39 -6.07 -2.14
C GLY A 66 3.21 -4.69 -1.52
N ALA A 67 2.18 -3.93 -1.89
CA ALA A 67 1.91 -2.61 -1.32
C ALA A 67 1.71 -2.66 0.20
N ASN A 68 1.00 -3.68 0.70
CA ASN A 68 0.62 -3.84 2.11
C ASN A 68 1.54 -4.81 2.88
N PHE A 69 2.81 -4.84 2.54
CA PHE A 69 3.78 -5.76 3.12
C PHE A 69 4.10 -5.48 4.61
N ASN A 70 3.79 -4.29 5.11
CA ASN A 70 4.04 -3.85 6.49
C ASN A 70 3.48 -4.81 7.54
N ALA A 71 2.32 -5.38 7.31
CA ALA A 71 1.65 -6.24 8.29
C ALA A 71 2.20 -7.66 8.38
N ILE A 72 2.98 -8.10 7.37
CA ILE A 72 3.39 -9.51 7.25
C ILE A 72 4.91 -9.71 7.32
N LEU A 73 5.68 -8.63 7.36
CA LEU A 73 7.15 -8.67 7.35
C LEU A 73 7.68 -9.52 8.50
N GLY A 74 8.43 -10.57 8.17
CA GLY A 74 8.95 -11.52 9.15
C GLY A 74 7.92 -12.45 9.80
N ARG A 75 6.65 -12.42 9.35
CA ARG A 75 5.56 -13.27 9.85
C ARG A 75 5.13 -14.33 8.86
N THR A 76 4.98 -13.95 7.60
CA THR A 76 4.72 -14.86 6.49
C THR A 76 5.44 -14.36 5.24
N SER A 77 5.28 -15.06 4.14
CA SER A 77 5.83 -14.64 2.86
C SER A 77 4.86 -14.95 1.71
N PRO A 78 4.92 -14.21 0.60
CA PRO A 78 4.09 -14.50 -0.57
C PRO A 78 4.18 -15.95 -1.02
N GLY A 79 5.38 -16.54 -1.03
CA GLY A 79 5.57 -17.95 -1.40
C GLY A 79 4.83 -18.95 -0.51
N LEU A 80 4.74 -18.69 0.83
CA LEU A 80 4.00 -19.52 1.77
C LEU A 80 2.47 -19.40 1.59
N MET A 81 2.01 -18.26 1.05
CA MET A 81 0.61 -18.01 0.74
C MET A 81 0.20 -18.53 -0.67
N GLY A 82 1.13 -19.16 -1.40
CA GLY A 82 0.88 -19.72 -2.73
C GLY A 82 1.28 -18.84 -3.92
N PHE A 83 1.69 -17.58 -3.70
CA PHE A 83 2.02 -16.67 -4.79
C PHE A 83 3.28 -17.09 -5.57
N ASP A 84 3.24 -16.87 -6.90
CA ASP A 84 4.29 -17.20 -7.84
C ASP A 84 5.17 -16.00 -8.20
N ALA A 85 4.58 -14.82 -8.16
CA ALA A 85 5.26 -13.55 -8.39
C ALA A 85 4.85 -12.53 -7.34
N VAL A 86 5.76 -11.60 -7.03
CA VAL A 86 5.53 -10.48 -6.11
C VAL A 86 6.28 -9.25 -6.57
N HIS A 87 5.67 -8.08 -6.49
CA HIS A 87 6.43 -6.83 -6.46
C HIS A 87 6.45 -6.25 -5.05
N PHE A 88 7.56 -5.59 -4.71
CA PHE A 88 7.71 -4.89 -3.44
C PHE A 88 7.69 -3.39 -3.66
N ASN A 89 7.09 -2.66 -2.73
CA ASN A 89 7.16 -1.21 -2.73
C ASN A 89 8.23 -0.77 -1.72
N LEU A 90 9.46 -0.48 -2.21
CA LEU A 90 10.55 -0.06 -1.33
C LEU A 90 10.26 1.28 -0.64
N HIS A 91 9.43 2.10 -1.25
CA HIS A 91 8.97 3.39 -0.74
C HIS A 91 7.78 3.30 0.24
N LYS A 92 7.35 2.09 0.60
CA LYS A 92 6.35 1.83 1.65
C LYS A 92 7.02 1.12 2.81
N THR A 93 6.97 -0.20 2.86
CA THR A 93 7.49 -1.04 3.96
C THR A 93 8.95 -0.79 4.29
N PHE A 94 9.78 -0.41 3.32
CA PHE A 94 11.23 -0.28 3.50
C PHE A 94 11.72 1.16 3.61
N SER A 95 10.83 2.09 3.95
CA SER A 95 11.14 3.49 4.29
C SER A 95 11.92 4.27 3.22
N GLN A 96 11.75 3.92 1.94
CA GLN A 96 12.35 4.71 0.88
C GLN A 96 11.50 5.94 0.60
N PRO A 97 12.05 7.16 0.69
CA PRO A 97 11.31 8.34 0.27
C PRO A 97 11.08 8.32 -1.25
N HIS A 98 9.88 8.71 -1.67
CA HIS A 98 9.58 8.94 -3.09
C HIS A 98 8.96 10.33 -3.35
N GLY A 99 8.99 11.21 -2.37
CA GLY A 99 8.68 12.64 -2.52
C GLY A 99 7.24 12.96 -2.90
N GLY A 100 6.27 12.13 -2.46
CA GLY A 100 4.86 12.36 -2.79
C GLY A 100 4.53 12.18 -4.28
N GLY A 101 5.04 11.14 -4.90
CA GLY A 101 4.85 10.82 -6.32
C GLY A 101 6.12 10.87 -7.16
N GLY A 102 7.27 10.95 -6.50
CA GLY A 102 8.60 10.90 -7.12
C GLY A 102 9.14 9.48 -7.31
N PRO A 103 10.46 9.29 -7.15
CA PRO A 103 11.19 8.08 -7.57
C PRO A 103 10.91 6.89 -6.65
N GLY A 104 9.81 6.18 -6.86
CA GLY A 104 9.54 4.89 -6.24
C GLY A 104 10.48 3.80 -6.74
N SER A 105 10.40 2.61 -6.13
CA SER A 105 11.11 1.42 -6.57
C SER A 105 10.29 0.17 -6.22
N GLY A 106 10.21 -0.76 -7.17
CA GLY A 106 9.43 -1.98 -7.05
C GLY A 106 10.19 -3.19 -7.61
N PRO A 107 11.15 -3.77 -6.87
CA PRO A 107 11.77 -5.02 -7.29
C PRO A 107 10.75 -6.15 -7.34
N ILE A 108 10.98 -7.08 -8.26
CA ILE A 108 10.12 -8.24 -8.48
C ILE A 108 10.83 -9.50 -7.97
N GLY A 109 10.09 -10.33 -7.23
CA GLY A 109 10.47 -11.69 -6.88
C GLY A 109 9.55 -12.69 -7.56
N VAL A 110 10.11 -13.83 -8.02
CA VAL A 110 9.31 -14.88 -8.64
C VAL A 110 9.75 -16.27 -8.17
N LYS A 111 8.86 -17.27 -8.26
CA LYS A 111 9.23 -18.68 -8.12
C LYS A 111 10.11 -19.12 -9.28
N GLY A 112 10.87 -20.20 -9.08
CA GLY A 112 11.89 -20.67 -10.02
C GLY A 112 11.41 -20.88 -11.46
N HIS A 113 10.18 -21.37 -11.66
CA HIS A 113 9.60 -21.62 -12.98
C HIS A 113 9.38 -20.33 -13.81
N LEU A 114 9.28 -19.16 -13.15
CA LEU A 114 9.14 -17.86 -13.82
C LEU A 114 10.47 -17.13 -14.00
N ALA A 115 11.58 -17.64 -13.46
CA ALA A 115 12.86 -16.92 -13.43
C ALA A 115 13.40 -16.57 -14.83
N GLU A 116 13.18 -17.45 -15.83
CA GLU A 116 13.66 -17.22 -17.20
C GLU A 116 12.84 -16.19 -17.99
N PHE A 117 11.69 -15.75 -17.44
CA PHE A 117 10.84 -14.72 -18.04
C PHE A 117 11.09 -13.32 -17.46
N LEU A 118 11.90 -13.20 -16.40
CA LEU A 118 12.17 -11.92 -15.77
C LEU A 118 12.71 -10.88 -16.77
N PRO A 119 12.40 -9.59 -16.54
CA PRO A 119 13.02 -8.50 -17.30
C PRO A 119 14.55 -8.60 -17.26
N GLY A 120 15.20 -8.39 -18.37
CA GLY A 120 16.66 -8.48 -18.48
C GLY A 120 17.29 -7.24 -19.11
N PRO A 121 18.64 -7.14 -19.06
CA PRO A 121 19.57 -8.04 -18.36
C PRO A 121 19.55 -7.85 -16.84
N ILE A 122 19.88 -8.92 -16.09
CA ILE A 122 20.04 -8.88 -14.63
C ILE A 122 21.49 -9.18 -14.23
N VAL A 123 21.88 -8.80 -13.02
CA VAL A 123 23.19 -9.16 -12.47
C VAL A 123 23.13 -10.56 -11.88
N LYS A 124 24.04 -11.45 -12.33
CA LYS A 124 24.16 -12.82 -11.84
C LYS A 124 25.59 -13.12 -11.43
N LYS A 125 25.75 -13.83 -10.32
CA LYS A 125 27.05 -14.35 -9.91
C LYS A 125 27.43 -15.48 -10.87
N ARG A 126 28.65 -15.45 -11.38
CA ARG A 126 29.19 -16.43 -12.34
C ARG A 126 30.65 -16.73 -12.07
N PRO A 127 31.19 -17.86 -12.52
CA PRO A 127 32.63 -18.10 -12.50
C PRO A 127 33.40 -17.00 -13.24
N ILE A 128 34.60 -16.72 -12.75
CA ILE A 128 35.53 -15.76 -13.37
C ILE A 128 36.03 -16.33 -14.69
N VAL A 129 36.08 -15.47 -15.71
CA VAL A 129 36.60 -15.84 -17.05
C VAL A 129 37.64 -14.82 -17.50
N GLY A 130 38.82 -15.30 -17.92
CA GLY A 130 39.86 -14.48 -18.51
C GLY A 130 40.46 -13.42 -17.56
N ASP A 131 40.64 -12.20 -18.05
CA ASP A 131 41.34 -11.12 -17.34
C ASP A 131 40.55 -10.58 -16.10
N GLU A 132 39.31 -10.95 -15.91
CA GLU A 132 38.52 -10.59 -14.74
C GLU A 132 39.15 -11.12 -13.44
N ALA A 133 39.93 -12.19 -13.53
CA ALA A 133 40.67 -12.78 -12.40
C ALA A 133 41.60 -11.76 -11.70
N LYS A 134 42.06 -10.74 -12.42
CA LYS A 134 42.93 -9.68 -11.86
C LYS A 134 42.23 -8.80 -10.83
N PHE A 135 40.93 -8.73 -10.88
CA PHE A 135 40.11 -7.84 -10.03
C PHE A 135 39.19 -8.58 -9.05
N ALA A 136 39.17 -9.89 -9.14
CA ALA A 136 38.28 -10.70 -8.31
C ALA A 136 38.88 -10.95 -6.92
N VAL A 137 38.01 -10.91 -5.91
CA VAL A 137 38.37 -11.20 -4.54
C VAL A 137 38.13 -12.68 -4.20
N ASP A 138 37.28 -13.35 -4.96
CA ASP A 138 36.99 -14.78 -4.85
C ASP A 138 36.92 -15.43 -6.23
N GLU A 139 36.64 -16.74 -6.33
CA GLU A 139 36.54 -17.48 -7.57
C GLU A 139 35.30 -17.13 -8.42
N MET A 140 34.43 -16.25 -7.93
CA MET A 140 33.16 -15.86 -8.55
C MET A 140 33.14 -14.37 -8.82
N TRP A 141 32.56 -13.97 -9.93
CA TRP A 141 32.38 -12.59 -10.35
C TRP A 141 30.92 -12.29 -10.64
N TYR A 142 30.54 -11.03 -10.64
CA TYR A 142 29.20 -10.58 -11.05
C TYR A 142 29.24 -10.13 -12.50
N GLY A 143 28.29 -10.57 -13.30
CA GLY A 143 28.16 -10.20 -14.70
C GLY A 143 26.72 -10.07 -15.13
N TRP A 144 26.53 -9.52 -16.32
CA TRP A 144 25.21 -9.43 -16.92
C TRP A 144 24.75 -10.80 -17.42
N TYR A 145 23.50 -11.09 -17.14
CA TYR A 145 22.80 -12.28 -17.61
C TYR A 145 21.47 -11.88 -18.24
N GLN A 146 21.20 -12.38 -19.44
CA GLN A 146 19.93 -12.24 -20.11
C GLN A 146 19.14 -13.54 -19.92
N PRO A 147 18.01 -13.54 -19.22
CA PRO A 147 17.15 -14.73 -19.12
C PRO A 147 16.69 -15.17 -20.50
N ALA A 148 16.60 -16.48 -20.73
CA ALA A 148 16.39 -17.05 -22.07
C ALA A 148 15.06 -16.62 -22.71
N ASN A 149 14.01 -16.54 -21.90
CA ASN A 149 12.65 -16.18 -22.32
C ASN A 149 12.23 -14.79 -21.78
N SER A 150 13.21 -13.91 -21.49
CA SER A 150 12.96 -12.60 -20.90
C SER A 150 11.93 -11.80 -21.70
N ILE A 151 11.00 -11.16 -20.96
CA ILE A 151 10.06 -10.19 -21.55
C ILE A 151 10.77 -8.91 -22.06
N GLY A 152 12.08 -8.82 -21.92
CA GLY A 152 12.88 -7.68 -22.36
C GLY A 152 13.13 -6.67 -21.26
N LYS A 153 13.58 -5.48 -21.66
CA LYS A 153 13.92 -4.38 -20.75
C LYS A 153 12.69 -3.52 -20.50
N VAL A 154 12.22 -3.48 -19.26
CA VAL A 154 11.01 -2.74 -18.88
C VAL A 154 11.29 -1.34 -18.31
N GLN A 155 12.58 -0.96 -18.18
CA GLN A 155 13.00 0.33 -17.62
C GLN A 155 14.29 0.81 -18.28
N GLN A 156 14.59 2.12 -18.17
CA GLN A 156 15.74 2.70 -18.87
C GLN A 156 17.10 2.23 -18.35
N TRP A 157 17.23 2.01 -17.05
CA TRP A 157 18.43 1.52 -16.40
C TRP A 157 18.09 0.26 -15.60
N HIS A 158 18.80 -0.01 -14.53
CA HIS A 158 18.56 -1.16 -13.66
C HIS A 158 17.71 -0.77 -12.44
N GLY A 159 16.79 0.17 -12.60
CA GLY A 159 15.95 0.73 -11.56
C GLY A 159 16.64 1.85 -10.77
N ASN A 160 15.99 2.27 -9.70
CA ASN A 160 16.51 3.30 -8.79
C ASN A 160 17.55 2.69 -7.86
N SER A 161 18.83 2.67 -8.27
CA SER A 161 19.92 2.08 -7.50
C SER A 161 20.08 2.70 -6.12
N GLY A 162 19.83 4.01 -5.99
CA GLY A 162 19.86 4.71 -4.70
C GLY A 162 18.82 4.17 -3.72
N ALA A 163 17.60 3.86 -4.20
CA ALA A 163 16.55 3.25 -3.38
C ALA A 163 16.94 1.83 -2.94
N VAL A 164 17.52 1.05 -3.85
CA VAL A 164 17.98 -0.32 -3.54
C VAL A 164 19.06 -0.32 -2.46
N ILE A 165 20.06 0.58 -2.56
CA ILE A 165 21.16 0.70 -1.58
C ILE A 165 20.61 1.11 -0.21
N ARG A 166 19.68 2.07 -0.15
CA ARG A 166 19.05 2.50 1.11
C ARG A 166 18.23 1.37 1.73
N CYS A 167 17.45 0.64 0.92
CA CYS A 167 16.69 -0.51 1.37
C CYS A 167 17.63 -1.60 1.93
N TRP A 168 18.76 -1.87 1.27
CA TRP A 168 19.76 -2.80 1.79
C TRP A 168 20.33 -2.34 3.14
N ALA A 169 20.65 -1.04 3.30
CA ALA A 169 21.11 -0.50 4.58
C ALA A 169 20.05 -0.62 5.68
N TYR A 170 18.78 -0.40 5.35
CA TYR A 170 17.64 -0.60 6.24
C TYR A 170 17.55 -2.05 6.73
N TYR A 171 17.60 -3.03 5.82
CA TYR A 171 17.64 -4.44 6.19
C TYR A 171 18.82 -4.79 7.08
N ARG A 172 20.00 -4.26 6.75
CA ARG A 172 21.23 -4.48 7.55
C ARG A 172 21.13 -3.86 8.95
N ARG A 173 20.42 -2.76 9.08
CA ARG A 173 20.21 -2.05 10.35
C ARG A 173 19.29 -2.83 11.29
N TYR A 174 18.20 -3.34 10.77
CA TYR A 174 17.18 -3.99 11.59
C TYR A 174 17.36 -5.51 11.73
N GLY A 175 17.84 -6.17 10.68
CA GLY A 175 18.01 -7.62 10.71
C GLY A 175 16.74 -8.36 11.14
N TYR A 176 16.81 -9.15 12.18
CA TYR A 176 15.66 -9.89 12.72
C TYR A 176 14.60 -8.99 13.38
N GLY A 177 14.93 -7.76 13.74
CA GLY A 177 13.99 -6.76 14.26
C GLY A 177 12.94 -6.27 13.24
N LEU A 178 13.05 -6.64 11.97
CA LEU A 178 12.03 -6.37 10.96
C LEU A 178 10.66 -6.97 11.32
N LYS A 179 10.65 -8.09 12.02
CA LYS A 179 9.44 -8.70 12.57
C LYS A 179 8.75 -7.81 13.59
N ASP A 180 9.53 -7.20 14.48
CA ASP A 180 9.00 -6.31 15.52
C ASP A 180 8.35 -5.07 14.92
N MET A 181 8.85 -4.58 13.78
CA MET A 181 8.24 -3.47 13.05
C MET A 181 6.83 -3.81 12.56
N SER A 182 6.66 -4.98 11.96
CA SER A 182 5.34 -5.48 11.53
C SER A 182 4.37 -5.60 12.72
N GLU A 183 4.83 -6.13 13.83
CA GLU A 183 4.04 -6.27 15.06
C GLU A 183 3.61 -4.92 15.62
N HIS A 184 4.53 -3.94 15.66
CA HIS A 184 4.22 -2.59 16.12
C HIS A 184 3.26 -1.85 15.17
N ALA A 185 3.42 -2.00 13.86
CA ALA A 185 2.50 -1.41 12.89
C ALA A 185 1.05 -1.92 13.11
N VAL A 186 0.89 -3.23 13.28
CA VAL A 186 -0.42 -3.85 13.57
C VAL A 186 -0.96 -3.41 14.93
N LEU A 187 -0.10 -3.34 15.96
CA LEU A 187 -0.49 -2.86 17.28
C LEU A 187 -0.97 -1.41 17.24
N ASN A 188 -0.21 -0.54 16.59
CA ASN A 188 -0.52 0.89 16.50
C ASN A 188 -1.83 1.13 15.73
N ALA A 189 -2.09 0.41 14.64
CA ALA A 189 -3.34 0.53 13.89
C ALA A 189 -4.56 0.18 14.77
N ASN A 190 -4.49 -0.96 15.47
CA ASN A 190 -5.58 -1.36 16.36
C ASN A 190 -5.73 -0.44 17.57
N TYR A 191 -4.61 0.02 18.14
CA TYR A 191 -4.64 0.98 19.24
C TYR A 191 -5.31 2.30 18.82
N LEU A 192 -4.91 2.88 17.68
CA LEU A 192 -5.49 4.12 17.19
C LEU A 192 -6.99 3.98 16.90
N ARG A 193 -7.38 2.89 16.22
CA ARG A 193 -8.79 2.60 15.96
C ARG A 193 -9.61 2.61 17.23
N HIS A 194 -9.16 1.89 18.28
CA HIS A 194 -9.83 1.89 19.58
C HIS A 194 -9.80 3.25 20.27
N ALA A 195 -8.72 4.01 20.16
CA ALA A 195 -8.61 5.35 20.72
C ALA A 195 -9.61 6.30 20.07
N LEU A 196 -9.78 6.27 18.74
CA LEU A 196 -10.76 7.09 18.02
C LEU A 196 -12.19 6.82 18.50
N HIS A 197 -12.59 5.56 18.59
CA HIS A 197 -13.93 5.20 19.11
C HIS A 197 -14.12 5.61 20.57
N ARG A 198 -13.10 5.43 21.42
CA ARG A 198 -13.14 5.86 22.82
C ARG A 198 -13.34 7.38 22.94
N GLU A 199 -12.52 8.15 22.22
CA GLU A 199 -12.62 9.62 22.27
C GLU A 199 -13.92 10.13 21.64
N ALA A 200 -14.41 9.51 20.57
CA ALA A 200 -15.70 9.83 19.97
C ALA A 200 -16.86 9.65 20.98
N LYS A 201 -16.86 8.52 21.69
CA LYS A 201 -17.85 8.25 22.74
C LYS A 201 -17.77 9.26 23.88
N ASN A 202 -16.56 9.59 24.34
CA ASN A 202 -16.35 10.59 25.39
C ASN A 202 -16.86 11.98 24.97
N ALA A 203 -16.80 12.30 23.70
CA ALA A 203 -17.19 13.59 23.13
C ALA A 203 -18.66 13.62 22.64
N GLY A 204 -19.36 12.48 22.62
CA GLY A 204 -20.75 12.38 22.14
C GLY A 204 -20.90 12.54 20.62
N VAL A 205 -19.89 12.10 19.85
CA VAL A 205 -19.86 12.16 18.38
C VAL A 205 -19.63 10.77 17.74
N GLU A 206 -19.94 9.71 18.46
CA GLU A 206 -19.81 8.33 18.02
C GLU A 206 -20.67 7.96 16.80
N ASP A 207 -21.64 8.78 16.49
CA ASP A 207 -22.54 8.62 15.36
C ASP A 207 -22.05 9.34 14.08
N MET A 208 -20.86 9.94 14.10
CA MET A 208 -20.31 10.65 12.95
C MET A 208 -19.49 9.75 12.00
N PHE A 209 -19.07 8.59 12.48
CA PHE A 209 -18.34 7.63 11.64
C PHE A 209 -18.60 6.19 12.07
N VAL A 210 -18.32 5.27 11.15
CA VAL A 210 -18.38 3.83 11.40
C VAL A 210 -17.12 3.16 10.82
N ASP A 211 -16.78 1.97 11.30
CA ASP A 211 -15.70 1.18 10.70
C ASP A 211 -16.03 0.85 9.24
N GLY A 212 -15.05 0.99 8.38
CA GLY A 212 -15.18 0.66 6.95
C GLY A 212 -15.19 -0.83 6.66
N ALA A 213 -14.73 -1.63 7.61
CA ALA A 213 -14.79 -3.09 7.55
C ALA A 213 -15.29 -3.66 8.86
N ASN A 214 -16.13 -4.67 8.77
CA ASN A 214 -16.64 -5.40 9.93
C ASN A 214 -15.59 -6.38 10.45
N THR A 215 -14.60 -5.89 11.22
CA THR A 215 -13.54 -6.70 11.79
C THR A 215 -13.27 -6.34 13.25
N HIS A 216 -12.88 -7.34 14.04
CA HIS A 216 -12.43 -7.11 15.40
C HIS A 216 -10.95 -6.69 15.47
N VAL A 217 -10.14 -7.11 14.50
CA VAL A 217 -8.68 -6.86 14.45
C VAL A 217 -8.27 -6.48 13.03
N ALA A 218 -7.80 -5.25 12.87
CA ALA A 218 -7.16 -4.80 11.65
C ALA A 218 -5.70 -5.26 11.58
N LYS A 219 -5.11 -5.23 10.40
CA LYS A 219 -3.67 -5.37 10.21
C LYS A 219 -2.97 -4.03 10.44
N HIS A 220 -2.06 -3.60 9.59
CA HIS A 220 -1.30 -2.36 9.78
C HIS A 220 -2.07 -1.07 9.46
N GLU A 221 -3.23 -1.20 8.86
CA GLU A 221 -4.14 -0.10 8.48
C GLU A 221 -5.59 -0.47 8.77
N PHE A 222 -6.45 0.54 8.84
CA PHE A 222 -7.90 0.38 8.96
C PHE A 222 -8.60 1.53 8.27
N THR A 223 -9.88 1.33 7.95
CA THR A 223 -10.71 2.34 7.31
C THR A 223 -11.86 2.75 8.21
N LEU A 224 -12.21 4.04 8.15
CA LEU A 224 -13.45 4.59 8.70
C LEU A 224 -14.28 5.19 7.58
N SER A 225 -15.59 5.04 7.66
CA SER A 225 -16.54 5.74 6.80
C SER A 225 -17.10 6.95 7.54
N LEU A 226 -16.96 8.12 6.95
CA LEU A 226 -17.59 9.37 7.40
C LEU A 226 -18.95 9.63 6.73
N GLN A 227 -19.51 8.62 6.08
CA GLN A 227 -20.85 8.73 5.48
C GLN A 227 -21.92 9.24 6.46
N PRO A 228 -21.96 8.80 7.74
CA PRO A 228 -22.90 9.34 8.71
C PRO A 228 -22.70 10.85 8.98
N ALA A 229 -21.44 11.32 9.05
CA ALA A 229 -21.16 12.75 9.25
C ALA A 229 -21.64 13.58 8.05
N LYS A 230 -21.43 13.05 6.84
CA LYS A 230 -21.88 13.71 5.61
C LYS A 230 -23.39 13.81 5.52
N GLU A 231 -24.09 12.72 5.79
CA GLU A 231 -25.57 12.68 5.72
C GLU A 231 -26.23 13.56 6.78
N LYS A 232 -25.71 13.55 8.00
CA LYS A 232 -26.35 14.21 9.13
C LYS A 232 -25.92 15.66 9.32
N TYR A 233 -24.64 15.96 9.01
CA TYR A 233 -24.03 17.26 9.34
C TYR A 233 -23.44 17.97 8.11
N GLY A 234 -23.44 17.36 6.92
CA GLY A 234 -22.85 17.92 5.72
C GLY A 234 -21.31 17.92 5.70
N ILE A 235 -20.68 17.15 6.59
CA ILE A 235 -19.22 17.08 6.76
C ILE A 235 -18.68 15.87 6.00
N SER A 236 -17.92 16.11 4.94
CA SER A 236 -17.29 15.06 4.13
C SER A 236 -15.94 14.59 4.70
N ALA A 237 -15.45 13.43 4.23
CA ALA A 237 -14.12 12.96 4.56
C ALA A 237 -13.03 13.97 4.16
N MET A 238 -13.22 14.67 3.03
CA MET A 238 -12.29 15.73 2.59
C MET A 238 -12.27 16.91 3.56
N ASP A 239 -13.42 17.29 4.12
CA ASP A 239 -13.50 18.40 5.08
C ASP A 239 -12.72 18.09 6.35
N VAL A 240 -12.88 16.87 6.86
CA VAL A 240 -12.11 16.39 8.02
C VAL A 240 -10.61 16.31 7.70
N ALA A 241 -10.25 15.81 6.54
CA ALA A 241 -8.85 15.76 6.09
C ALA A 241 -8.21 17.16 6.04
N LYS A 242 -8.93 18.15 5.51
CA LYS A 242 -8.48 19.55 5.47
C LYS A 242 -8.38 20.16 6.87
N GLY A 243 -9.33 19.85 7.76
CA GLY A 243 -9.29 20.27 9.18
C GLY A 243 -8.07 19.68 9.92
N LEU A 244 -7.67 18.44 9.59
CA LEU A 244 -6.48 17.82 10.17
C LEU A 244 -5.17 18.51 9.73
N LEU A 245 -5.11 19.06 8.50
CA LEU A 245 -3.97 19.88 8.07
C LEU A 245 -3.80 21.12 8.96
N ASP A 246 -4.89 21.75 9.38
CA ASP A 246 -4.87 22.90 10.28
C ASP A 246 -4.41 22.53 11.71
N GLN A 247 -4.54 21.27 12.09
CA GLN A 247 -3.97 20.74 13.33
C GLN A 247 -2.49 20.32 13.19
N GLY A 248 -1.90 20.46 12.00
CA GLY A 248 -0.51 20.13 11.72
C GLY A 248 -0.26 18.65 11.38
N TYR A 249 -1.30 17.88 11.09
CA TYR A 249 -1.18 16.49 10.69
C TYR A 249 -1.14 16.33 9.17
N MET A 250 -0.40 15.34 8.69
CA MET A 250 -0.63 14.80 7.36
C MET A 250 -1.96 14.07 7.38
N ALA A 251 -2.89 14.51 6.55
CA ALA A 251 -4.22 13.89 6.50
C ALA A 251 -4.13 12.42 6.04
N PRO A 252 -4.97 11.54 6.60
CA PRO A 252 -5.14 10.19 6.08
C PRO A 252 -5.60 10.20 4.62
N THR A 253 -5.40 9.09 3.92
CA THR A 253 -5.93 8.91 2.55
C THR A 253 -7.45 8.96 2.59
N VAL A 254 -8.06 9.75 1.70
CA VAL A 254 -9.51 9.88 1.58
C VAL A 254 -10.02 9.26 0.28
N TYR A 255 -11.29 8.82 0.29
CA TYR A 255 -11.99 8.23 -0.86
C TYR A 255 -11.33 6.96 -1.43
N PHE A 256 -10.54 6.29 -0.63
CA PHE A 256 -9.92 5.01 -0.97
C PHE A 256 -9.84 4.11 0.26
N PRO A 257 -10.19 2.81 0.12
CA PRO A 257 -10.71 2.13 -1.07
C PRO A 257 -12.14 2.55 -1.42
N LEU A 258 -12.50 2.47 -2.71
CA LEU A 258 -13.78 2.95 -3.25
C LEU A 258 -15.01 2.21 -2.71
N VAL A 259 -14.82 1.00 -2.18
CA VAL A 259 -15.90 0.19 -1.59
C VAL A 259 -16.42 0.75 -0.26
N VAL A 260 -15.71 1.71 0.35
CA VAL A 260 -16.13 2.39 1.58
C VAL A 260 -16.55 3.82 1.25
N PRO A 261 -17.83 4.18 1.39
CA PRO A 261 -18.29 5.55 1.15
C PRO A 261 -17.66 6.53 2.14
N GLU A 262 -17.30 7.72 1.67
CA GLU A 262 -16.60 8.74 2.48
C GLU A 262 -15.45 8.15 3.32
N CYS A 263 -14.64 7.34 2.67
CA CYS A 263 -13.56 6.60 3.30
C CYS A 263 -12.44 7.52 3.78
N MET A 264 -11.95 7.25 4.98
CA MET A 264 -10.64 7.67 5.47
C MET A 264 -9.85 6.42 5.85
N MET A 265 -8.64 6.26 5.30
CA MET A 265 -7.76 5.13 5.57
C MET A 265 -6.59 5.57 6.45
N PHE A 266 -6.44 4.93 7.59
CA PHE A 266 -5.44 5.24 8.60
C PHE A 266 -4.36 4.16 8.64
N GLU A 267 -3.14 4.57 8.49
CA GLU A 267 -1.94 3.74 8.62
C GLU A 267 -0.95 4.41 9.60
N PRO A 268 -1.14 4.27 10.91
CA PRO A 268 -0.13 4.71 11.87
C PRO A 268 1.06 3.77 11.78
N THR A 269 2.23 4.32 11.49
CA THR A 269 3.43 3.51 11.31
C THR A 269 3.95 2.96 12.64
N GLU A 270 4.86 2.00 12.58
CA GLU A 270 5.56 1.43 13.73
C GLU A 270 6.37 2.46 14.52
N THR A 271 6.67 3.61 13.91
CA THR A 271 7.45 4.70 14.52
C THR A 271 6.64 5.60 15.44
N GLU A 272 5.30 5.53 15.36
CA GLU A 272 4.43 6.37 16.17
C GLU A 272 4.39 5.90 17.63
N SER A 273 4.54 6.86 18.54
CA SER A 273 4.42 6.58 19.97
C SER A 273 2.95 6.54 20.40
N ARG A 274 2.70 5.89 21.54
CA ARG A 274 1.36 5.89 22.15
C ARG A 274 0.84 7.30 22.40
N ASP A 275 1.70 8.20 22.90
CA ASP A 275 1.30 9.58 23.20
C ASP A 275 0.92 10.34 21.92
N THR A 276 1.61 10.10 20.81
CA THR A 276 1.26 10.65 19.49
C THR A 276 -0.10 10.15 19.04
N LEU A 277 -0.36 8.84 19.18
CA LEU A 277 -1.64 8.24 18.77
C LEU A 277 -2.80 8.74 19.64
N ASP A 278 -2.60 8.86 20.95
CA ASP A 278 -3.61 9.42 21.89
C ASP A 278 -3.90 10.89 21.55
N GLN A 279 -2.87 11.67 21.23
CA GLN A 279 -3.06 13.08 20.85
C GLN A 279 -3.78 13.21 19.52
N PHE A 280 -3.38 12.41 18.51
CA PHE A 280 -4.07 12.38 17.23
C PHE A 280 -5.55 12.04 17.36
N ALA A 281 -5.89 11.04 18.18
CA ALA A 281 -7.29 10.67 18.39
C ALA A 281 -8.10 11.82 18.96
N LYS A 282 -7.57 12.57 19.95
CA LYS A 282 -8.22 13.74 20.52
C LYS A 282 -8.38 14.87 19.49
N ASP A 283 -7.36 15.12 18.69
CA ASP A 283 -7.39 16.21 17.71
C ASP A 283 -8.32 15.86 16.52
N PHE A 284 -8.38 14.59 16.12
CA PHE A 284 -9.36 14.10 15.16
C PHE A 284 -10.80 14.38 15.64
N ILE A 285 -11.10 14.07 16.90
CA ILE A 285 -12.41 14.33 17.48
C ILE A 285 -12.71 15.83 17.60
N LYS A 286 -11.72 16.66 17.93
CA LYS A 286 -11.89 18.13 17.90
C LYS A 286 -12.25 18.65 16.51
N VAL A 287 -11.66 18.07 15.46
CA VAL A 287 -12.03 18.41 14.07
C VAL A 287 -13.47 18.03 13.80
N LEU A 288 -13.91 16.83 14.19
CA LEU A 288 -15.30 16.39 14.02
C LEU A 288 -16.32 17.23 14.81
N GLN A 289 -15.91 17.87 15.90
CA GLN A 289 -16.78 18.75 16.71
C GLN A 289 -16.96 20.16 16.11
N GLN A 290 -16.20 20.52 15.06
CA GLN A 290 -16.39 21.77 14.36
C GLN A 290 -17.65 21.72 13.51
N ASP A 291 -18.26 22.89 13.29
CA ASP A 291 -19.38 22.99 12.37
C ASP A 291 -18.94 22.87 10.89
N ALA A 292 -19.91 22.54 10.03
CA ALA A 292 -19.63 22.33 8.61
C ALA A 292 -19.09 23.59 7.91
N GLU A 293 -19.57 24.79 8.30
CA GLU A 293 -19.14 26.05 7.71
C GLU A 293 -17.65 26.27 7.95
N THR A 294 -17.18 26.07 9.20
CA THR A 294 -15.77 26.14 9.57
C THR A 294 -14.93 25.12 8.79
N LEU A 295 -15.38 23.86 8.70
CA LEU A 295 -14.64 22.81 8.01
C LEU A 295 -14.61 23.00 6.49
N HIS A 296 -15.62 23.61 5.90
CA HIS A 296 -15.63 23.92 4.47
C HIS A 296 -14.57 24.98 4.10
N GLU A 297 -14.21 25.87 5.03
CA GLU A 297 -13.13 26.84 4.84
C GLU A 297 -11.72 26.26 5.05
N ALA A 298 -11.61 25.10 5.73
CA ALA A 298 -10.32 24.45 5.99
C ALA A 298 -9.65 23.97 4.67
N PRO A 299 -8.30 24.00 4.58
CA PRO A 299 -7.34 24.46 5.57
C PRO A 299 -7.15 26.00 5.54
N ILE A 300 -6.98 26.60 6.71
CA ILE A 300 -6.78 28.04 6.83
C ILE A 300 -5.35 28.42 7.24
N THR A 301 -4.60 27.48 7.82
CA THR A 301 -3.23 27.70 8.32
C THR A 301 -2.15 27.37 7.29
N THR A 302 -2.50 26.71 6.18
CA THR A 302 -1.57 26.33 5.14
C THR A 302 -1.41 27.46 4.09
N PRO A 303 -0.24 27.55 3.41
CA PRO A 303 -0.02 28.56 2.36
C PRO A 303 -1.01 28.48 1.19
N VAL A 304 -1.50 27.28 0.88
CA VAL A 304 -2.48 27.02 -0.17
C VAL A 304 -3.73 26.45 0.49
N ARG A 305 -4.87 27.03 0.18
CA ARG A 305 -6.18 26.56 0.61
C ARG A 305 -6.67 25.42 -0.28
N ARG A 306 -7.98 25.23 -0.40
CA ARG A 306 -8.57 24.22 -1.30
C ARG A 306 -8.22 24.54 -2.74
N VAL A 307 -7.76 23.53 -3.46
CA VAL A 307 -7.49 23.58 -4.90
C VAL A 307 -8.64 22.90 -5.65
N ASP A 308 -8.87 23.33 -6.89
CA ASP A 308 -9.79 22.63 -7.80
C ASP A 308 -9.08 21.41 -8.40
N GLU A 309 -9.13 20.29 -7.68
CA GLU A 309 -8.47 19.03 -8.06
C GLU A 309 -9.07 18.46 -9.36
N VAL A 310 -10.38 18.66 -9.59
CA VAL A 310 -11.06 18.18 -10.79
C VAL A 310 -10.61 18.97 -12.01
N TYR A 311 -10.54 20.30 -11.88
CA TYR A 311 -10.02 21.15 -12.95
C TYR A 311 -8.56 20.81 -13.25
N ALA A 312 -7.71 20.68 -12.23
CA ALA A 312 -6.30 20.35 -12.39
C ALA A 312 -6.08 19.01 -13.11
N ALA A 313 -6.88 17.99 -12.77
CA ALA A 313 -6.80 16.68 -13.41
C ALA A 313 -7.26 16.68 -14.87
N ARG A 314 -8.27 17.51 -15.20
CA ARG A 314 -8.81 17.61 -16.57
C ARG A 314 -8.02 18.55 -17.46
N ASN A 315 -7.35 19.53 -16.88
CA ASN A 315 -6.62 20.59 -17.58
C ASN A 315 -5.15 20.60 -17.14
N LEU A 316 -4.43 19.54 -17.51
CA LEU A 316 -3.03 19.36 -17.12
C LEU A 316 -2.17 20.50 -17.69
N CYS A 317 -1.66 21.36 -16.82
CA CYS A 317 -0.64 22.35 -17.10
C CYS A 317 0.69 21.93 -16.47
N LEU A 318 1.60 21.40 -17.28
CA LEU A 318 2.91 20.90 -16.83
C LEU A 318 4.04 21.94 -16.97
N ARG A 319 3.68 23.18 -17.31
CA ARG A 319 4.64 24.28 -17.48
C ARG A 319 4.33 25.37 -16.45
N HIS A 320 5.37 25.86 -15.81
CA HIS A 320 5.27 27.11 -15.07
C HIS A 320 5.19 28.28 -16.08
N PRO A 321 4.14 29.11 -16.03
CA PRO A 321 4.17 30.36 -16.80
C PRO A 321 5.28 31.23 -16.22
N PHE A 322 6.28 31.56 -17.04
CA PHE A 322 7.39 32.40 -16.60
C PHE A 322 7.08 33.90 -16.72
N ASP A 323 6.05 34.24 -17.46
CA ASP A 323 5.66 35.62 -17.69
C ASP A 323 4.15 35.73 -17.62
N ASP A 324 3.66 36.28 -16.52
CA ASP A 324 2.38 36.98 -16.51
C ASP A 324 2.70 38.43 -16.93
N GLU A 325 2.76 38.66 -18.23
CA GLU A 325 2.63 39.98 -18.77
C GLU A 325 1.17 40.34 -19.01
#